data_b453aa31464819e6eff3041b3291990f
#
_entry.id   b453aa31464819e6eff3041b3291990f
#
_cell.length_a   1.000
_cell.length_b   1.000
_cell.length_c   1.000
_cell.angle_alpha   90.00
_cell.angle_beta   90.00
_cell.angle_gamma   90.00
#
_symmetry.space_group_name_H-M   'P 1'
#
loop_
_entity.id
_entity.type
_entity.pdbx_description
1 polymer ?
#
loop_
_entity_poly.entity_id
_entity_poly.type
_entity_poly.pdbx_seq_one_letter_code
_entity_poly.pdbx_strand_id
1 'polypeptide(L)'
;MGLDMSLYIRKKDYKNKIPMEALKNYGDIEDIDNTEEFIKKVGTIKLAELIMSKNVFVDQEYYTDTTWLSILKSIGYWRKANAIHGWFVKNVQHGEDDCGYYVVTKGQLEELKDTCQKVLETLNDNEMEEVVNEDGFKVMQYKNRELAQKLLPTQEGFFFGGTSYTECYKEQLQDTIRICNSCWYVKEDFEILYHSSW
;
A
#
# COMPACT_ATOMS: atom_id res chain seq x y z
N MET A 1 13.76 9.20 3.35
CA MET A 1 13.50 7.87 2.77
C MET A 1 12.99 6.96 3.86
N GLY A 2 12.19 5.97 3.54
CA GLY A 2 11.61 5.03 4.49
C GLY A 2 10.74 4.03 3.75
N LEU A 3 10.39 2.91 4.37
CA LEU A 3 9.43 1.98 3.82
C LEU A 3 8.05 2.66 3.74
N ASP A 4 7.63 2.99 2.54
CA ASP A 4 6.32 3.51 2.20
C ASP A 4 5.56 2.44 1.40
N MET A 5 4.33 2.15 1.81
CA MET A 5 3.52 1.06 1.24
C MET A 5 2.14 1.58 0.90
N SER A 6 1.62 1.16 -0.24
CA SER A 6 0.32 1.64 -0.71
C SER A 6 -0.53 0.51 -1.29
N LEU A 7 -1.84 0.64 -1.12
CA LEU A 7 -2.81 -0.04 -1.97
C LEU A 7 -3.40 0.95 -2.96
N TYR A 8 -3.44 0.55 -4.20
CA TYR A 8 -4.05 1.30 -5.30
C TYR A 8 -5.18 0.51 -5.91
N ILE A 9 -6.10 1.20 -6.55
CA ILE A 9 -7.04 0.58 -7.49
C ILE A 9 -6.73 1.04 -8.91
N ARG A 10 -6.87 0.10 -9.84
CA ARG A 10 -6.75 0.31 -11.28
C ARG A 10 -7.95 -0.33 -11.98
N LYS A 11 -8.48 0.32 -13.00
CA LYS A 11 -9.56 -0.27 -13.79
C LYS A 11 -9.04 -1.44 -14.63
N LYS A 12 -9.74 -2.58 -14.60
CA LYS A 12 -9.35 -3.79 -15.34
C LYS A 12 -9.46 -3.63 -16.86
N ASP A 13 -10.28 -2.68 -17.33
CA ASP A 13 -10.48 -2.44 -18.77
C ASP A 13 -9.29 -1.71 -19.38
N TYR A 14 -8.49 -2.45 -20.15
CA TYR A 14 -7.31 -1.94 -20.86
C TYR A 14 -7.61 -0.83 -21.89
N LYS A 15 -8.88 -0.61 -22.25
CA LYS A 15 -9.29 0.50 -23.13
C LYS A 15 -9.06 1.89 -22.52
N ASN A 16 -8.76 1.96 -21.23
CA ASN A 16 -8.43 3.22 -20.55
C ASN A 16 -6.92 3.52 -20.50
N LYS A 17 -6.08 2.76 -21.16
CA LYS A 17 -4.67 3.11 -21.34
C LYS A 17 -4.56 4.36 -22.20
N ILE A 18 -3.91 5.40 -21.70
CA ILE A 18 -3.68 6.65 -22.41
C ILE A 18 -2.30 6.56 -23.05
N PRO A 19 -2.17 6.73 -24.38
CA PRO A 19 -0.86 6.80 -25.01
C PRO A 19 -0.06 7.96 -24.41
N MET A 20 1.19 7.71 -23.99
CA MET A 20 2.07 8.77 -23.48
C MET A 20 2.24 9.94 -24.43
N GLU A 21 2.09 9.72 -25.74
CA GLU A 21 2.08 10.82 -26.72
C GLU A 21 0.98 11.85 -26.46
N ALA A 22 -0.17 11.43 -25.94
CA ALA A 22 -1.25 12.34 -25.59
C ALA A 22 -0.90 13.25 -24.40
N LEU A 23 0.11 12.87 -23.59
CA LEU A 23 0.54 13.56 -22.38
C LEU A 23 1.83 14.36 -22.56
N LYS A 24 2.59 14.16 -23.64
CA LYS A 24 3.85 14.87 -23.93
C LYS A 24 3.76 16.40 -23.92
N ASN A 25 2.56 16.95 -23.99
CA ASN A 25 2.32 18.39 -24.05
C ASN A 25 1.96 19.01 -22.69
N TYR A 26 2.02 18.24 -21.58
CA TYR A 26 1.48 18.68 -20.29
C TYR A 26 2.50 18.99 -19.19
N GLY A 27 3.79 18.95 -19.48
CA GLY A 27 4.81 19.14 -18.42
C GLY A 27 4.81 17.98 -17.40
N ASP A 28 5.45 18.19 -16.30
CA ASP A 28 5.44 17.21 -15.19
C ASP A 28 4.03 17.06 -14.64
N ILE A 29 3.59 15.81 -14.54
CA ILE A 29 2.22 15.42 -14.15
C ILE A 29 1.85 15.91 -12.73
N GLU A 30 2.84 16.29 -11.93
CA GLU A 30 2.66 16.91 -10.61
C GLU A 30 1.97 18.28 -10.64
N ASP A 31 2.00 18.98 -11.80
CA ASP A 31 1.43 20.32 -11.98
C ASP A 31 0.06 20.35 -12.68
N ILE A 32 -0.71 19.25 -12.69
CA ILE A 32 -2.07 19.24 -13.27
C ILE A 32 -3.06 19.98 -12.34
N ASP A 33 -2.86 21.27 -12.16
CA ASP A 33 -3.86 22.16 -11.54
C ASP A 33 -5.00 22.56 -12.50
N ASN A 34 -4.83 22.32 -13.80
CA ASN A 34 -5.82 22.69 -14.82
C ASN A 34 -6.52 21.46 -15.41
N THR A 35 -7.33 20.86 -14.59
CA THR A 35 -8.09 19.63 -14.85
C THR A 35 -9.01 19.74 -16.06
N GLU A 36 -9.62 20.91 -16.32
CA GLU A 36 -10.56 21.07 -17.45
C GLU A 36 -9.86 20.97 -18.81
N GLU A 37 -8.64 21.48 -18.94
CA GLU A 37 -7.88 21.42 -20.20
C GLU A 37 -7.35 20.01 -20.46
N PHE A 38 -6.93 19.29 -19.41
CA PHE A 38 -6.56 17.90 -19.47
C PHE A 38 -7.74 17.02 -19.91
N ILE A 39 -8.94 17.24 -19.34
CA ILE A 39 -10.18 16.54 -19.70
C ILE A 39 -10.52 16.72 -21.18
N LYS A 40 -10.43 17.94 -21.70
CA LYS A 40 -10.73 18.24 -23.11
C LYS A 40 -9.78 17.54 -24.08
N LYS A 41 -8.52 17.32 -23.69
CA LYS A 41 -7.50 16.69 -24.53
C LYS A 41 -7.50 15.16 -24.42
N VAL A 42 -7.81 14.59 -23.26
CA VAL A 42 -7.84 13.13 -23.04
C VAL A 42 -9.18 12.50 -23.43
N GLY A 43 -10.22 13.33 -23.61
CA GLY A 43 -11.46 12.93 -24.29
C GLY A 43 -12.41 12.04 -23.51
N THR A 44 -12.24 11.82 -22.21
CA THR A 44 -13.19 11.03 -21.41
C THR A 44 -13.47 11.65 -20.04
N ILE A 45 -14.71 12.07 -19.81
CA ILE A 45 -15.21 12.61 -18.54
C ILE A 45 -14.97 11.65 -17.35
N LYS A 46 -15.07 10.33 -17.55
CA LYS A 46 -14.83 9.32 -16.51
C LYS A 46 -13.38 9.25 -16.04
N LEU A 47 -12.44 9.49 -16.92
CA LEU A 47 -11.02 9.52 -16.59
C LEU A 47 -10.68 10.77 -15.77
N ALA A 48 -11.27 11.87 -16.13
CA ALA A 48 -11.17 13.14 -15.43
C ALA A 48 -11.69 13.07 -14.00
N GLU A 49 -12.84 12.45 -13.76
CA GLU A 49 -13.39 12.24 -12.43
C GLU A 49 -12.46 11.37 -11.55
N LEU A 50 -11.74 10.42 -12.17
CA LEU A 50 -10.76 9.60 -11.46
C LEU A 50 -9.51 10.41 -11.11
N ILE A 51 -9.04 11.27 -12.00
CA ILE A 51 -7.87 12.15 -11.82
C ILE A 51 -8.15 13.29 -10.83
N MET A 52 -9.36 13.84 -10.82
CA MET A 52 -9.77 14.92 -9.93
C MET A 52 -9.87 14.53 -8.45
N SER A 53 -9.89 13.24 -8.12
CA SER A 53 -9.76 12.83 -6.72
C SER A 53 -8.28 13.00 -6.31
N LYS A 54 -8.00 13.84 -5.31
CA LYS A 54 -6.66 14.26 -4.82
C LYS A 54 -5.64 13.14 -4.47
N ASN A 55 -5.92 11.89 -4.80
CA ASN A 55 -5.10 10.72 -4.49
C ASN A 55 -4.90 9.83 -5.74
N VAL A 56 -4.65 10.43 -6.89
CA VAL A 56 -4.39 9.68 -8.12
C VAL A 56 -2.89 9.75 -8.42
N PHE A 57 -2.28 8.60 -8.52
CA PHE A 57 -0.91 8.44 -9.00
C PHE A 57 -0.95 7.91 -10.43
N VAL A 58 0.04 8.30 -11.21
CA VAL A 58 0.18 7.89 -12.59
C VAL A 58 1.41 7.02 -12.69
N ASP A 59 1.20 5.77 -13.06
CA ASP A 59 2.29 4.82 -13.28
C ASP A 59 2.60 4.65 -14.75
N GLN A 60 3.88 4.56 -15.07
CA GLN A 60 4.39 4.44 -16.42
C GLN A 60 4.79 2.99 -16.70
N GLU A 61 3.91 2.24 -17.39
CA GLU A 61 4.25 0.90 -17.87
C GLU A 61 5.02 1.01 -19.19
N TYR A 62 6.27 0.52 -19.22
CA TYR A 62 7.07 0.39 -20.45
C TYR A 62 6.81 -0.96 -21.11
N TYR A 63 6.14 -0.93 -22.27
CA TYR A 63 6.14 -2.05 -23.21
C TYR A 63 6.95 -1.69 -24.45
N THR A 64 7.59 -2.67 -25.07
CA THR A 64 8.65 -2.55 -26.07
C THR A 64 8.37 -1.65 -27.29
N ASP A 65 7.11 -1.27 -27.56
CA ASP A 65 6.76 -0.40 -28.70
C ASP A 65 5.73 0.70 -28.38
N THR A 66 5.11 0.71 -27.21
CA THR A 66 4.13 1.74 -26.82
C THR A 66 4.21 2.00 -25.32
N THR A 67 4.45 3.24 -24.97
CA THR A 67 4.38 3.68 -23.57
C THR A 67 2.92 4.01 -23.24
N TRP A 68 2.38 3.33 -22.24
CA TRP A 68 1.01 3.51 -21.77
C TRP A 68 1.01 4.07 -20.35
N LEU A 69 0.02 4.88 -20.05
CA LEU A 69 -0.19 5.42 -18.72
C LEU A 69 -1.33 4.69 -18.03
N SER A 70 -1.07 4.13 -16.87
CA SER A 70 -2.10 3.59 -15.98
C SER A 70 -2.44 4.60 -14.89
N ILE A 71 -3.72 4.85 -14.67
CA ILE A 71 -4.16 5.70 -13.59
C ILE A 71 -4.44 4.85 -12.36
N LEU A 72 -3.68 5.14 -11.30
CA LEU A 72 -3.77 4.49 -10.01
C LEU A 72 -4.42 5.44 -9.01
N LYS A 73 -5.44 4.98 -8.30
CA LYS A 73 -6.01 5.70 -7.17
C LYS A 73 -5.59 5.04 -5.87
N SER A 74 -4.90 5.77 -4.99
CA SER A 74 -4.56 5.28 -3.65
C SER A 74 -5.82 5.08 -2.81
N ILE A 75 -5.93 3.92 -2.18
CA ILE A 75 -7.02 3.53 -1.27
C ILE A 75 -6.52 3.10 0.11
N GLY A 76 -5.21 2.95 0.28
CA GLY A 76 -4.56 2.63 1.53
C GLY A 76 -3.10 3.02 1.51
N TYR A 77 -2.58 3.42 2.65
CA TYR A 77 -1.18 3.80 2.83
C TYR A 77 -0.70 3.40 4.22
N TRP A 78 0.53 2.87 4.26
CA TRP A 78 1.27 2.60 5.50
C TRP A 78 2.68 3.17 5.37
N ARG A 79 3.24 3.54 6.51
CA ARG A 79 4.64 3.91 6.59
C ARG A 79 5.33 3.06 7.66
N LYS A 80 6.45 2.45 7.28
CA LYS A 80 7.29 1.65 8.18
C LYS A 80 6.54 0.47 8.85
N ALA A 81 5.46 -0.01 8.25
CA ALA A 81 4.71 -1.17 8.74
C ALA A 81 5.35 -2.47 8.23
N ASN A 82 6.59 -2.74 8.68
CA ASN A 82 7.43 -3.80 8.13
C ASN A 82 6.84 -5.21 8.30
N ALA A 83 6.09 -5.49 9.36
CA ALA A 83 5.40 -6.78 9.53
C ALA A 83 4.30 -6.97 8.47
N ILE A 84 3.56 -5.91 8.13
CA ILE A 84 2.55 -5.91 7.08
C ILE A 84 3.22 -6.06 5.72
N HIS A 85 4.33 -5.35 5.48
CA HIS A 85 5.14 -5.49 4.28
C HIS A 85 5.62 -6.93 4.09
N GLY A 86 6.22 -7.54 5.13
CA GLY A 86 6.66 -8.94 5.08
C GLY A 86 5.51 -9.91 4.76
N TRP A 87 4.31 -9.62 5.23
CA TRP A 87 3.14 -10.41 4.87
C TRP A 87 2.80 -10.29 3.37
N PHE A 88 2.84 -9.08 2.79
CA PHE A 88 2.64 -8.88 1.35
C PHE A 88 3.73 -9.54 0.52
N VAL A 89 5.00 -9.38 0.90
CA VAL A 89 6.13 -10.06 0.21
C VAL A 89 5.88 -11.55 0.15
N LYS A 90 5.51 -12.18 1.27
CA LYS A 90 5.31 -13.62 1.35
C LYS A 90 4.07 -14.10 0.59
N ASN A 91 2.92 -13.41 0.74
CA ASN A 91 1.62 -13.95 0.32
C ASN A 91 1.11 -13.35 -1.00
N VAL A 92 1.72 -12.26 -1.48
CA VAL A 92 1.30 -11.55 -2.69
C VAL A 92 2.43 -11.46 -3.71
N GLN A 93 3.64 -11.15 -3.26
CA GLN A 93 4.82 -10.94 -4.13
C GLN A 93 5.63 -12.23 -4.36
N HIS A 94 5.13 -13.40 -3.93
CA HIS A 94 5.81 -14.69 -4.10
C HIS A 94 7.22 -14.76 -3.49
N GLY A 95 7.51 -13.92 -2.50
CA GLY A 95 8.80 -13.82 -1.84
C GLY A 95 9.79 -12.84 -2.50
N GLU A 96 9.39 -12.15 -3.56
CA GLU A 96 10.21 -11.13 -4.25
C GLU A 96 9.88 -9.74 -3.71
N ASP A 97 10.89 -9.03 -3.21
CA ASP A 97 10.76 -7.65 -2.71
C ASP A 97 11.52 -6.69 -3.61
N ASP A 98 10.88 -6.28 -4.71
CA ASP A 98 11.45 -5.56 -5.83
C ASP A 98 10.81 -4.18 -6.08
N CYS A 99 10.00 -3.68 -5.14
CA CYS A 99 9.22 -2.46 -5.32
C CYS A 99 8.27 -2.49 -6.53
N GLY A 100 7.85 -3.69 -6.97
CA GLY A 100 6.90 -3.87 -8.06
C GLY A 100 5.44 -3.61 -7.67
N TYR A 101 4.55 -3.63 -8.67
CA TYR A 101 3.10 -3.58 -8.47
C TYR A 101 2.51 -4.99 -8.56
N TYR A 102 1.84 -5.42 -7.52
CA TYR A 102 1.31 -6.78 -7.41
C TYR A 102 -0.21 -6.77 -7.20
N VAL A 103 -0.92 -7.55 -7.99
CA VAL A 103 -2.38 -7.69 -7.86
C VAL A 103 -2.70 -8.39 -6.53
N VAL A 104 -3.59 -7.78 -5.77
CA VAL A 104 -4.08 -8.30 -4.48
C VAL A 104 -5.55 -8.66 -4.60
N THR A 105 -5.89 -9.85 -4.20
CA THR A 105 -7.29 -10.31 -4.15
C THR A 105 -7.98 -9.87 -2.86
N LYS A 106 -9.31 -9.72 -2.91
CA LYS A 106 -10.11 -9.47 -1.69
C LYS A 106 -9.94 -10.59 -0.66
N GLY A 107 -9.77 -11.84 -1.11
CA GLY A 107 -9.51 -12.97 -0.22
C GLY A 107 -8.21 -12.84 0.56
N GLN A 108 -7.12 -12.38 -0.10
CA GLN A 108 -5.84 -12.10 0.56
C GLN A 108 -5.97 -10.95 1.57
N LEU A 109 -6.72 -9.88 1.24
CA LEU A 109 -6.95 -8.79 2.19
C LEU A 109 -7.80 -9.22 3.39
N GLU A 110 -8.77 -10.12 3.18
CA GLU A 110 -9.55 -10.71 4.29
C GLU A 110 -8.65 -11.56 5.19
N GLU A 111 -7.78 -12.39 4.61
CA GLU A 111 -6.80 -13.19 5.37
C GLU A 111 -5.84 -12.30 6.19
N LEU A 112 -5.33 -11.22 5.59
CA LEU A 112 -4.49 -10.25 6.29
C LEU A 112 -5.26 -9.60 7.45
N LYS A 113 -6.49 -9.15 7.21
CA LYS A 113 -7.34 -8.56 8.23
C LYS A 113 -7.57 -9.50 9.40
N ASP A 114 -7.96 -10.74 9.11
CA ASP A 114 -8.21 -11.77 10.12
C ASP A 114 -6.94 -12.10 10.91
N THR A 115 -5.79 -12.09 10.25
CA THR A 115 -4.48 -12.29 10.90
C THR A 115 -4.17 -11.14 11.84
N CYS A 116 -4.39 -9.88 11.41
CA CYS A 116 -4.23 -8.71 12.27
C CYS A 116 -5.16 -8.75 13.49
N GLN A 117 -6.42 -9.14 13.30
CA GLN A 117 -7.39 -9.25 14.40
C GLN A 117 -6.96 -10.28 15.43
N LYS A 118 -6.56 -11.49 14.98
CA LYS A 118 -6.07 -12.56 15.88
C LYS A 118 -4.87 -12.11 16.70
N VAL A 119 -3.94 -11.39 16.10
CA VAL A 119 -2.77 -10.85 16.82
C VAL A 119 -3.21 -9.80 17.83
N LEU A 120 -4.06 -8.83 17.43
CA LEU A 120 -4.55 -7.78 18.31
C LEU A 120 -5.26 -8.32 19.56
N GLU A 121 -6.02 -9.40 19.45
CA GLU A 121 -6.73 -10.05 20.57
C GLU A 121 -5.76 -10.59 21.64
N THR A 122 -4.50 -10.83 21.29
CA THR A 122 -3.49 -11.31 22.24
C THR A 122 -2.67 -10.21 22.88
N LEU A 123 -2.61 -9.02 22.28
CA LEU A 123 -1.82 -7.90 22.83
C LEU A 123 -2.57 -7.24 23.99
N ASN A 124 -1.90 -7.18 25.16
CA ASN A 124 -2.48 -6.63 26.38
C ASN A 124 -1.67 -5.40 26.83
N ASP A 125 -2.30 -4.23 26.81
CA ASP A 125 -1.68 -2.95 27.17
C ASP A 125 -1.19 -2.90 28.64
N ASN A 126 -1.71 -3.76 29.50
CA ASN A 126 -1.26 -3.87 30.88
C ASN A 126 -0.05 -4.80 31.07
N GLU A 127 0.36 -5.49 29.99
CA GLU A 127 1.45 -6.48 30.02
C GLU A 127 2.58 -6.04 29.07
N MET A 128 3.21 -4.93 29.43
CA MET A 128 4.37 -4.41 28.71
C MET A 128 5.66 -4.56 29.52
N GLU A 129 6.79 -4.58 28.82
CA GLU A 129 8.14 -4.61 29.39
C GLU A 129 9.03 -3.59 28.71
N GLU A 130 9.97 -3.00 29.47
CA GLU A 130 11.01 -2.15 28.90
C GLU A 130 12.13 -3.01 28.32
N VAL A 131 12.47 -2.76 27.06
CA VAL A 131 13.59 -3.39 26.37
C VAL A 131 14.45 -2.32 25.69
N VAL A 132 15.69 -2.67 25.37
CA VAL A 132 16.54 -1.83 24.54
C VAL A 132 16.39 -2.32 23.10
N ASN A 133 15.96 -1.42 22.20
CA ASN A 133 15.82 -1.73 20.78
C ASN A 133 17.18 -1.76 20.06
N GLU A 134 17.17 -2.06 18.77
CA GLU A 134 18.38 -2.18 17.91
C GLU A 134 19.20 -0.87 17.87
N ASP A 135 18.53 0.27 17.97
CA ASP A 135 19.17 1.60 17.97
C ASP A 135 19.72 1.99 19.35
N GLY A 136 19.58 1.11 20.36
CA GLY A 136 20.03 1.36 21.74
C GLY A 136 19.05 2.19 22.58
N PHE A 137 17.82 2.45 22.10
CA PHE A 137 16.81 3.17 22.86
C PHE A 137 15.95 2.23 23.70
N LYS A 138 15.58 2.70 24.89
CA LYS A 138 14.57 2.03 25.72
C LYS A 138 13.18 2.21 25.12
N VAL A 139 12.49 1.13 24.89
CA VAL A 139 11.12 1.09 24.35
C VAL A 139 10.27 0.13 25.17
N MET A 140 8.98 0.42 25.22
CA MET A 140 7.99 -0.48 25.80
C MET A 140 7.44 -1.40 24.73
N GLN A 141 7.52 -2.72 24.95
CA GLN A 141 6.92 -3.71 24.04
C GLN A 141 5.99 -4.67 24.79
N TYR A 142 5.08 -5.30 24.04
CA TYR A 142 4.17 -6.30 24.58
C TYR A 142 4.93 -7.56 25.02
N LYS A 143 4.60 -8.08 26.21
CA LYS A 143 5.16 -9.36 26.71
C LYS A 143 4.58 -10.54 25.97
N ASN A 144 3.26 -10.51 25.70
CA ASN A 144 2.47 -11.57 25.06
C ASN A 144 2.49 -11.45 23.53
N ARG A 145 3.69 -11.39 22.93
CA ARG A 145 3.91 -11.18 21.49
C ARG A 145 4.16 -12.47 20.67
N GLU A 146 4.03 -13.64 21.29
CA GLU A 146 4.40 -14.91 20.63
C GLU A 146 3.57 -15.14 19.37
N LEU A 147 2.28 -14.80 19.39
CA LEU A 147 1.42 -14.95 18.22
C LEU A 147 1.78 -13.92 17.14
N ALA A 148 2.14 -12.70 17.52
CA ALA A 148 2.63 -11.67 16.60
C ALA A 148 3.91 -12.13 15.89
N GLN A 149 4.88 -12.65 16.63
CA GLN A 149 6.12 -13.21 16.09
C GLN A 149 5.90 -14.38 15.13
N LYS A 150 4.84 -15.15 15.36
CA LYS A 150 4.51 -16.30 14.50
C LYS A 150 3.76 -15.90 13.23
N LEU A 151 2.79 -15.00 13.31
CA LEU A 151 1.86 -14.71 12.23
C LEU A 151 2.23 -13.46 11.43
N LEU A 152 2.74 -12.43 12.10
CA LEU A 152 3.12 -11.13 11.54
C LEU A 152 4.45 -10.67 12.15
N PRO A 153 5.54 -11.43 11.91
CA PRO A 153 6.86 -11.06 12.41
C PRO A 153 7.31 -9.72 11.82
N THR A 154 7.94 -8.91 12.64
CA THR A 154 8.63 -7.70 12.18
C THR A 154 9.80 -8.06 11.29
N GLN A 155 10.10 -7.19 10.32
CA GLN A 155 11.17 -7.40 9.35
C GLN A 155 12.28 -6.36 9.54
N GLU A 156 13.52 -6.83 9.53
CA GLU A 156 14.69 -5.96 9.46
C GLU A 156 14.86 -5.42 8.04
N GLY A 157 15.32 -4.19 7.93
CA GLY A 157 15.63 -3.57 6.65
C GLY A 157 16.06 -2.13 6.82
N PHE A 158 16.85 -1.66 5.88
CA PHE A 158 17.30 -0.27 5.89
C PHE A 158 16.10 0.65 5.70
N PHE A 159 15.81 1.49 6.68
CA PHE A 159 14.62 2.36 6.76
C PHE A 159 13.25 1.65 6.99
N PHE A 160 13.21 0.36 7.31
CA PHE A 160 11.95 -0.37 7.53
C PHE A 160 11.24 0.00 8.85
N GLY A 161 11.90 0.71 9.75
CA GLY A 161 11.39 1.00 11.09
C GLY A 161 11.88 0.00 12.11
N GLY A 162 11.44 0.15 13.36
CA GLY A 162 11.85 -0.74 14.46
C GLY A 162 11.23 -2.12 14.37
N THR A 163 11.89 -3.11 14.98
CA THR A 163 11.44 -4.51 15.02
C THR A 163 10.81 -4.89 16.36
N SER A 164 10.69 -3.95 17.30
CA SER A 164 10.05 -4.16 18.57
C SER A 164 8.52 -4.12 18.48
N TYR A 165 7.84 -5.01 19.20
CA TYR A 165 6.38 -5.11 19.23
C TYR A 165 5.78 -4.08 20.21
N THR A 166 5.78 -2.81 19.79
CA THR A 166 5.37 -1.64 20.57
C THR A 166 3.92 -1.24 20.28
N GLU A 167 3.45 -0.16 20.90
CA GLU A 167 2.15 0.45 20.56
C GLU A 167 2.07 0.82 19.08
N CYS A 168 3.17 1.30 18.47
CA CYS A 168 3.22 1.59 17.04
C CYS A 168 2.92 0.35 16.16
N TYR A 169 3.44 -0.83 16.54
CA TYR A 169 3.10 -2.09 15.90
C TYR A 169 1.59 -2.38 15.97
N LYS A 170 0.99 -2.19 17.16
CA LYS A 170 -0.46 -2.38 17.37
C LYS A 170 -1.28 -1.41 16.52
N GLU A 171 -0.90 -0.13 16.47
CA GLU A 171 -1.54 0.87 15.62
C GLU A 171 -1.49 0.48 14.12
N GLN A 172 -0.36 -0.04 13.65
CA GLN A 172 -0.22 -0.53 12.28
C GLN A 172 -1.18 -1.68 11.96
N LEU A 173 -1.42 -2.60 12.90
CA LEU A 173 -2.43 -3.66 12.73
C LEU A 173 -3.85 -3.08 12.64
N GLN A 174 -4.18 -2.12 13.51
CA GLN A 174 -5.49 -1.46 13.51
C GLN A 174 -5.73 -0.69 12.20
N ASP A 175 -4.72 0.01 11.72
CA ASP A 175 -4.76 0.72 10.44
C ASP A 175 -4.97 -0.25 9.28
N THR A 176 -4.27 -1.38 9.31
CA THR A 176 -4.40 -2.43 8.31
C THR A 176 -5.84 -2.97 8.24
N ILE A 177 -6.45 -3.25 9.40
CA ILE A 177 -7.85 -3.68 9.45
C ILE A 177 -8.79 -2.62 8.82
N ARG A 178 -8.57 -1.33 9.14
CA ARG A 178 -9.37 -0.23 8.56
C ARG A 178 -9.22 -0.16 7.04
N ILE A 179 -8.00 -0.26 6.54
CA ILE A 179 -7.69 -0.24 5.11
C ILE A 179 -8.32 -1.45 4.41
N CYS A 180 -8.14 -2.67 4.94
CA CYS A 180 -8.75 -3.88 4.37
C CYS A 180 -10.28 -3.79 4.31
N ASN A 181 -10.92 -3.26 5.36
CA ASN A 181 -12.37 -3.06 5.38
C ASN A 181 -12.82 -2.07 4.29
N SER A 182 -12.06 -1.01 4.02
CA SER A 182 -12.39 -0.06 2.95
C SER A 182 -12.28 -0.70 1.56
N CYS A 183 -11.36 -1.64 1.37
CA CYS A 183 -11.16 -2.34 0.10
C CYS A 183 -12.33 -3.25 -0.27
N TRP A 184 -13.19 -3.63 0.68
CA TRP A 184 -14.38 -4.43 0.40
C TRP A 184 -15.33 -3.76 -0.58
N TYR A 185 -15.40 -2.43 -0.55
CA TYR A 185 -16.29 -1.62 -1.42
C TYR A 185 -15.71 -1.38 -2.83
N VAL A 186 -14.50 -1.86 -3.12
CA VAL A 186 -13.92 -1.80 -4.46
C VAL A 186 -14.77 -2.64 -5.41
N LYS A 187 -15.26 -2.02 -6.50
CA LYS A 187 -16.10 -2.68 -7.50
C LYS A 187 -15.31 -3.71 -8.29
N GLU A 188 -16.00 -4.71 -8.85
CA GLU A 188 -15.37 -5.83 -9.56
C GLU A 188 -14.66 -5.43 -10.86
N ASP A 189 -14.99 -4.28 -11.43
CA ASP A 189 -14.31 -3.73 -12.62
C ASP A 189 -12.97 -3.09 -12.30
N PHE A 190 -12.57 -3.05 -11.02
CA PHE A 190 -11.26 -2.62 -10.58
C PHE A 190 -10.44 -3.80 -10.02
N GLU A 191 -9.15 -3.74 -10.16
CA GLU A 191 -8.19 -4.56 -9.44
C GLU A 191 -7.51 -3.74 -8.35
N ILE A 192 -7.07 -4.41 -7.29
CA ILE A 192 -6.32 -3.82 -6.20
C ILE A 192 -4.87 -4.17 -6.41
N LEU A 193 -3.98 -3.19 -6.27
CA LEU A 193 -2.53 -3.36 -6.43
C LEU A 193 -1.84 -2.97 -5.13
N TYR A 194 -0.91 -3.79 -4.68
CA TYR A 194 0.05 -3.45 -3.64
C TYR A 194 1.35 -2.95 -4.28
N HIS A 195 1.94 -1.92 -3.68
CA HIS A 195 3.26 -1.40 -4.05
C HIS A 195 3.98 -0.93 -2.80
N SER A 196 5.28 -1.16 -2.75
CA SER A 196 6.19 -0.63 -1.72
C SER A 196 7.34 0.12 -2.35
N SER A 197 7.88 1.08 -1.61
CA SER A 197 9.14 1.74 -1.95
C SER A 197 9.96 1.95 -0.68
N TRP A 198 11.26 1.67 -0.76
CA TRP A 198 12.18 1.74 0.36
C TRP A 198 13.61 2.04 -0.09
#